data_f06be511e8c2931ea39f18024c3e386a
#
_entry.id   f06be511e8c2931ea39f18024c3e386a
#
_cell.length_a   1.000
_cell.length_b   1.000
_cell.length_c   1.000
_cell.angle_alpha   90.00
_cell.angle_beta   90.00
_cell.angle_gamma   90.00
#
_symmetry.space_group_name_H-M   'P 1'
#
loop_
_entity.id
_entity.type
_entity.pdbx_description
1 polymer ?
#
loop_
_entity_poly.entity_id
_entity_poly.type
_entity_poly.pdbx_seq_one_letter_code
_entity_poly.pdbx_strand_id
1 'polypeptide(L)'
;AQTYEIWDYSFANIEAWNRVSPKRPIFHCPIGYSPTLEKIPQKTEDIDAAFIGRLDDYRFKVIKDFHAYHNGIGVSTYANVWGSTRDDLIARTKVLLNISSGNPVMYNIFEIVRASYYFANRKAVVCEGNDHLFMDEYLKGNVFINQGEEFAKVIEWLCNNDSERKAYAENCYEIFKQQDFRNIVGKYFQPA
;
A
#
# COMPACT_ATOMS: atom_id res chain seq x y z
N ALA A 1 -26.80 -4.15 27.40
CA ALA A 1 -26.31 -4.59 26.08
C ALA A 1 -24.94 -3.96 25.90
N GLN A 2 -23.90 -4.77 25.66
CA GLN A 2 -22.59 -4.24 25.30
C GLN A 2 -22.70 -3.55 23.94
N THR A 3 -22.42 -2.26 23.90
CA THR A 3 -22.29 -1.50 22.65
C THR A 3 -20.85 -1.60 22.20
N TYR A 4 -20.61 -2.24 21.07
CA TYR A 4 -19.29 -2.25 20.43
C TYR A 4 -19.23 -1.10 19.43
N GLU A 5 -18.15 -0.32 19.46
CA GLU A 5 -17.83 0.62 18.38
C GLU A 5 -17.20 -0.16 17.23
N ILE A 6 -17.54 0.21 16.00
CA ILE A 6 -16.95 -0.38 14.79
C ILE A 6 -16.03 0.67 14.18
N TRP A 7 -14.80 0.29 13.90
CA TRP A 7 -13.81 1.12 13.25
C TRP A 7 -13.42 0.52 11.91
N ASP A 8 -13.30 1.34 10.89
CA ASP A 8 -12.78 0.94 9.59
C ASP A 8 -11.81 2.00 9.08
N TYR A 9 -10.77 1.56 8.39
CA TYR A 9 -9.74 2.44 7.83
C TYR A 9 -10.14 3.00 6.46
N SER A 10 -11.18 2.50 5.82
CA SER A 10 -11.59 2.88 4.47
C SER A 10 -12.94 3.56 4.46
N PHE A 11 -12.98 4.79 3.95
CA PHE A 11 -14.25 5.48 3.70
C PHE A 11 -15.17 4.72 2.75
N ALA A 12 -14.62 4.03 1.74
CA ALA A 12 -15.41 3.22 0.82
C ALA A 12 -16.13 2.07 1.55
N ASN A 13 -15.45 1.42 2.50
CA ASN A 13 -16.07 0.39 3.33
C ASN A 13 -17.17 0.99 4.21
N ILE A 14 -16.91 2.15 4.81
CA ILE A 14 -17.88 2.85 5.66
C ILE A 14 -19.14 3.22 4.87
N GLU A 15 -18.97 3.75 3.66
CA GLU A 15 -20.08 4.05 2.77
C GLU A 15 -20.88 2.78 2.39
N ALA A 16 -20.19 1.71 2.02
CA ALA A 16 -20.83 0.44 1.69
C ALA A 16 -21.60 -0.12 2.88
N TRP A 17 -21.02 -0.06 4.07
CA TRP A 17 -21.66 -0.52 5.30
C TRP A 17 -22.89 0.30 5.65
N ASN A 18 -22.83 1.62 5.55
CA ASN A 18 -23.95 2.51 5.84
C ASN A 18 -25.17 2.26 4.92
N ARG A 19 -24.95 1.73 3.71
CA ARG A 19 -26.03 1.33 2.80
C ARG A 19 -26.77 0.08 3.27
N VAL A 20 -26.09 -0.85 3.94
CA VAL A 20 -26.66 -2.16 4.32
C VAL A 20 -27.03 -2.26 5.80
N SER A 21 -26.40 -1.48 6.67
CA SER A 21 -26.65 -1.53 8.11
C SER A 21 -26.52 -0.14 8.78
N PRO A 22 -27.46 0.77 8.54
CA PRO A 22 -27.38 2.15 9.02
C PRO A 22 -27.57 2.32 10.54
N LYS A 23 -27.79 1.24 11.28
CA LYS A 23 -28.16 1.30 12.72
C LYS A 23 -26.98 1.45 13.68
N ARG A 24 -25.74 1.29 13.21
CA ARG A 24 -24.54 1.41 14.05
C ARG A 24 -23.54 2.38 13.40
N PRO A 25 -23.10 3.40 14.14
CA PRO A 25 -22.06 4.28 13.62
C PRO A 25 -20.76 3.51 13.43
N ILE A 26 -20.11 3.73 12.30
CA ILE A 26 -18.75 3.29 12.02
C ILE A 26 -17.87 4.50 12.02
N PHE A 27 -16.77 4.41 12.75
CA PHE A 27 -15.81 5.50 12.85
C PHE A 27 -14.66 5.24 11.87
N HIS A 28 -14.27 6.28 11.16
CA HIS A 28 -13.09 6.23 10.31
C HIS A 28 -11.84 6.27 11.17
N CYS A 29 -11.09 5.17 11.22
CA CYS A 29 -9.81 5.08 11.93
C CYS A 29 -8.72 4.72 10.90
N PRO A 30 -8.05 5.70 10.31
CA PRO A 30 -7.03 5.45 9.29
C PRO A 30 -5.85 4.67 9.86
N ILE A 31 -5.16 3.94 8.98
CA ILE A 31 -3.91 3.26 9.34
C ILE A 31 -2.83 4.34 9.54
N GLY A 32 -2.27 4.38 10.73
CA GLY A 32 -1.24 5.34 11.10
C GLY A 32 0.13 4.70 11.30
N TYR A 33 1.12 5.59 11.36
CA TYR A 33 2.51 5.24 11.63
C TYR A 33 2.74 4.90 13.10
N SER A 34 3.56 3.87 13.31
CA SER A 34 4.17 3.56 14.61
C SER A 34 5.65 3.23 14.41
N PRO A 35 6.56 3.69 15.29
CA PRO A 35 7.99 3.31 15.22
C PRO A 35 8.24 1.81 15.22
N THR A 36 7.32 1.03 15.78
CA THR A 36 7.41 -0.45 15.78
C THR A 36 7.28 -1.08 14.39
N LEU A 37 6.87 -0.31 13.38
CA LEU A 37 6.85 -0.77 11.99
C LEU A 37 8.23 -0.69 11.33
N GLU A 38 9.15 0.14 11.83
CA GLU A 38 10.51 0.31 11.30
C GLU A 38 11.43 -0.80 11.80
N LYS A 39 11.37 -1.95 11.18
CA LYS A 39 12.15 -3.11 11.63
C LYS A 39 12.83 -3.90 10.52
N ILE A 40 12.71 -3.46 9.29
CA ILE A 40 13.36 -4.12 8.16
C ILE A 40 14.78 -3.54 7.99
N PRO A 41 15.84 -4.35 8.15
CA PRO A 41 17.20 -3.87 7.94
C PRO A 41 17.45 -3.55 6.47
N GLN A 42 18.24 -2.53 6.21
CA GLN A 42 18.70 -2.22 4.86
C GLN A 42 19.58 -3.35 4.31
N LYS A 43 19.32 -3.75 3.07
CA LYS A 43 20.08 -4.79 2.34
C LYS A 43 20.38 -4.33 0.92
N THR A 44 21.26 -5.05 0.24
CA THR A 44 21.46 -4.90 -1.20
C THR A 44 20.16 -5.25 -1.91
N GLU A 45 19.69 -4.35 -2.78
CA GLU A 45 18.46 -4.52 -3.54
C GLU A 45 18.78 -5.25 -4.85
N ASP A 46 18.54 -6.57 -4.87
CA ASP A 46 18.81 -7.47 -5.99
C ASP A 46 17.53 -7.99 -6.67
N ILE A 47 16.37 -7.55 -6.20
CA ILE A 47 15.06 -7.81 -6.79
C ILE A 47 14.52 -6.49 -7.36
N ASP A 48 14.27 -6.43 -8.67
CA ASP A 48 13.83 -5.18 -9.29
C ASP A 48 12.45 -4.77 -8.79
N ALA A 49 11.43 -5.56 -9.03
CA ALA A 49 10.09 -5.28 -8.53
C ALA A 49 9.43 -6.53 -7.94
N ALA A 50 8.59 -6.35 -6.91
CA ALA A 50 7.89 -7.48 -6.31
C ALA A 50 6.47 -7.15 -5.89
N PHE A 51 5.57 -8.09 -6.12
CA PHE A 51 4.27 -8.17 -5.47
C PHE A 51 4.33 -9.23 -4.37
N ILE A 52 4.04 -8.84 -3.14
CA ILE A 52 4.02 -9.74 -1.99
C ILE A 52 2.59 -9.82 -1.46
N GLY A 53 1.93 -10.95 -1.65
CA GLY A 53 0.57 -11.17 -1.24
C GLY A 53 -0.13 -12.29 -2.02
N ARG A 54 -1.39 -12.55 -1.68
CA ARG A 54 -2.20 -13.51 -2.41
C ARG A 54 -2.38 -13.05 -3.86
N LEU A 55 -2.10 -13.92 -4.79
CA LEU A 55 -2.32 -13.72 -6.22
C LEU A 55 -3.73 -14.22 -6.57
N ASP A 56 -4.61 -13.31 -6.97
CA ASP A 56 -5.90 -13.58 -7.58
C ASP A 56 -5.85 -13.31 -9.10
N ASP A 57 -6.91 -13.62 -9.82
CA ASP A 57 -6.96 -13.52 -11.29
C ASP A 57 -6.68 -12.09 -11.78
N TYR A 58 -7.16 -11.08 -11.04
CA TYR A 58 -6.93 -9.69 -11.40
C TYR A 58 -5.46 -9.32 -11.25
N ARG A 59 -4.85 -9.60 -10.09
CA ARG A 59 -3.43 -9.35 -9.81
C ARG A 59 -2.53 -10.09 -10.78
N PHE A 60 -2.89 -11.34 -11.08
CA PHE A 60 -2.18 -12.13 -12.10
C PHE A 60 -2.24 -11.45 -13.47
N LYS A 61 -3.43 -10.94 -13.86
CA LYS A 61 -3.59 -10.22 -15.12
C LYS A 61 -2.71 -8.96 -15.16
N VAL A 62 -2.73 -8.13 -14.11
CA VAL A 62 -1.91 -6.91 -14.03
C VAL A 62 -0.42 -7.22 -14.20
N ILE A 63 0.07 -8.25 -13.53
CA ILE A 63 1.49 -8.65 -13.60
C ILE A 63 1.81 -9.25 -14.98
N LYS A 64 0.91 -10.01 -15.56
CA LYS A 64 1.06 -10.53 -16.93
C LYS A 64 1.11 -9.40 -17.95
N ASP A 65 0.22 -8.42 -17.83
CA ASP A 65 0.18 -7.27 -18.72
C ASP A 65 1.46 -6.41 -18.57
N PHE A 66 1.99 -6.27 -17.36
CA PHE A 66 3.30 -5.65 -17.14
C PHE A 66 4.40 -6.29 -17.99
N HIS A 67 4.50 -7.60 -17.97
CA HIS A 67 5.50 -8.33 -18.76
C HIS A 67 5.29 -8.23 -20.28
N ALA A 68 4.07 -7.92 -20.73
CA ALA A 68 3.81 -7.64 -22.13
C ALA A 68 4.30 -6.24 -22.57
N TYR A 69 4.34 -5.27 -21.64
CA TYR A 69 4.84 -3.93 -21.91
C TYR A 69 6.35 -3.79 -21.76
N HIS A 70 6.98 -4.58 -20.88
CA HIS A 70 8.40 -4.44 -20.55
C HIS A 70 9.12 -5.80 -20.47
N ASN A 71 10.26 -5.89 -21.18
CA ASN A 71 11.10 -7.09 -21.22
C ASN A 71 12.40 -6.97 -20.40
N GLY A 72 12.72 -5.79 -19.87
CA GLY A 72 14.00 -5.51 -19.23
C GLY A 72 14.00 -5.63 -17.71
N ILE A 73 12.81 -5.64 -17.07
CA ILE A 73 12.65 -5.66 -15.61
C ILE A 73 11.76 -6.82 -15.22
N GLY A 74 12.21 -7.60 -14.23
CA GLY A 74 11.46 -8.72 -13.67
C GLY A 74 10.53 -8.28 -12.53
N VAL A 75 9.24 -8.66 -12.61
CA VAL A 75 8.34 -8.61 -11.45
C VAL A 75 8.25 -9.98 -10.82
N SER A 76 8.75 -10.10 -9.59
CA SER A 76 8.64 -11.31 -8.79
C SER A 76 7.34 -11.32 -7.99
N THR A 77 6.74 -12.51 -7.83
CA THR A 77 5.53 -12.68 -7.03
C THR A 77 5.77 -13.65 -5.89
N TYR A 78 5.41 -13.24 -4.68
CA TYR A 78 5.60 -14.04 -3.48
C TYR A 78 4.27 -14.19 -2.73
N ALA A 79 3.72 -15.38 -2.74
CA ALA A 79 2.52 -15.73 -1.99
C ALA A 79 2.89 -16.52 -0.73
N ASN A 80 2.05 -16.39 0.31
CA ASN A 80 2.19 -17.15 1.56
C ASN A 80 3.54 -16.97 2.30
N VAL A 81 4.15 -15.78 2.17
CA VAL A 81 5.38 -15.43 2.89
C VAL A 81 5.07 -14.49 4.07
N TRP A 82 5.63 -14.78 5.24
CA TRP A 82 5.37 -14.07 6.48
C TRP A 82 6.65 -13.86 7.30
N GLY A 83 6.57 -12.97 8.28
CA GLY A 83 7.65 -12.74 9.24
C GLY A 83 8.98 -12.35 8.58
N SER A 84 10.07 -12.94 9.05
CA SER A 84 11.42 -12.62 8.58
C SER A 84 11.65 -12.94 7.10
N THR A 85 11.01 -13.96 6.55
CA THR A 85 11.10 -14.27 5.10
C THR A 85 10.48 -13.16 4.26
N ARG A 86 9.30 -12.66 4.65
CA ARG A 86 8.68 -11.52 3.98
C ARG A 86 9.54 -10.27 4.11
N ASP A 87 10.06 -10.01 5.31
CA ASP A 87 10.86 -8.82 5.59
C ASP A 87 12.19 -8.84 4.82
N ASP A 88 12.80 -10.01 4.62
CA ASP A 88 13.97 -10.19 3.76
C ASP A 88 13.68 -9.85 2.30
N LEU A 89 12.56 -10.34 1.76
CA LEU A 89 12.15 -10.04 0.40
C LEU A 89 11.86 -8.53 0.22
N ILE A 90 11.19 -7.90 1.19
CA ILE A 90 10.97 -6.46 1.17
C ILE A 90 12.29 -5.70 1.18
N ALA A 91 13.24 -6.08 2.06
CA ALA A 91 14.56 -5.44 2.15
C ALA A 91 15.31 -5.45 0.82
N ARG A 92 15.25 -6.56 0.09
CA ARG A 92 15.95 -6.81 -1.17
C ARG A 92 15.26 -6.25 -2.41
N THR A 93 14.03 -5.81 -2.30
CA THR A 93 13.24 -5.32 -3.44
C THR A 93 13.45 -3.81 -3.63
N LYS A 94 13.71 -3.38 -4.88
CA LYS A 94 13.77 -1.97 -5.26
C LYS A 94 12.40 -1.32 -5.23
N VAL A 95 11.42 -1.90 -5.93
CA VAL A 95 10.06 -1.35 -6.07
C VAL A 95 9.01 -2.37 -5.64
N LEU A 96 8.21 -2.01 -4.66
CA LEU A 96 7.10 -2.86 -4.18
C LEU A 96 5.78 -2.46 -4.82
N LEU A 97 5.03 -3.46 -5.26
CA LEU A 97 3.77 -3.24 -5.97
C LEU A 97 2.59 -3.30 -5.00
N ASN A 98 1.75 -2.29 -5.06
CA ASN A 98 0.47 -2.25 -4.35
C ASN A 98 -0.68 -2.42 -5.36
N ILE A 99 -1.15 -3.64 -5.51
CA ILE A 99 -2.21 -4.02 -6.44
C ILE A 99 -3.43 -4.46 -5.61
N SER A 100 -4.56 -3.80 -5.80
CA SER A 100 -5.82 -4.13 -5.11
C SER A 100 -6.32 -5.52 -5.49
N SER A 101 -7.11 -6.15 -4.63
CA SER A 101 -7.75 -7.42 -4.98
C SER A 101 -9.06 -7.19 -5.73
N GLY A 102 -9.32 -8.05 -6.72
CA GLY A 102 -10.57 -8.03 -7.47
C GLY A 102 -10.65 -6.94 -8.54
N ASN A 103 -11.85 -6.74 -9.08
CA ASN A 103 -12.08 -5.72 -10.07
C ASN A 103 -11.97 -4.32 -9.44
N PRO A 104 -11.07 -3.43 -9.93
CA PRO A 104 -10.88 -2.08 -9.38
C PRO A 104 -12.17 -1.25 -9.37
N VAL A 105 -13.11 -1.54 -10.25
CA VAL A 105 -14.43 -0.87 -10.28
C VAL A 105 -15.28 -1.23 -9.06
N MET A 106 -15.08 -2.42 -8.47
CA MET A 106 -15.84 -2.88 -7.29
C MET A 106 -15.09 -2.67 -5.97
N TYR A 107 -13.76 -2.67 -5.99
CA TYR A 107 -12.92 -2.60 -4.79
C TYR A 107 -11.80 -1.58 -4.97
N ASN A 108 -12.14 -0.41 -5.48
CA ASN A 108 -11.19 0.67 -5.79
C ASN A 108 -10.64 1.31 -4.49
N ILE A 109 -10.00 0.51 -3.66
CA ILE A 109 -9.46 0.91 -2.37
C ILE A 109 -7.94 0.75 -2.40
N PHE A 110 -7.23 1.81 -2.01
CA PHE A 110 -5.80 1.73 -1.79
C PHE A 110 -5.48 0.78 -0.63
N GLU A 111 -4.66 -0.22 -0.89
CA GLU A 111 -4.30 -1.25 0.11
C GLU A 111 -3.29 -0.70 1.13
N ILE A 112 -3.76 0.28 1.93
CA ILE A 112 -2.91 0.99 2.90
C ILE A 112 -2.31 0.06 3.95
N VAL A 113 -2.98 -1.02 4.33
CA VAL A 113 -2.46 -2.00 5.30
C VAL A 113 -1.14 -2.62 4.83
N ARG A 114 -0.99 -2.85 3.52
CA ARG A 114 0.25 -3.33 2.93
C ARG A 114 1.26 -2.20 2.75
N ALA A 115 0.81 -1.10 2.15
CA ALA A 115 1.68 0.02 1.80
C ALA A 115 2.27 0.71 3.04
N SER A 116 1.53 0.80 4.15
CA SER A 116 2.01 1.39 5.41
C SER A 116 3.29 0.73 5.93
N TYR A 117 3.36 -0.59 5.83
CA TYR A 117 4.55 -1.32 6.25
C TYR A 117 5.74 -1.04 5.32
N TYR A 118 5.50 -0.89 4.03
CA TYR A 118 6.53 -0.51 3.06
C TYR A 118 7.02 0.92 3.27
N PHE A 119 6.10 1.87 3.44
CA PHE A 119 6.43 3.27 3.73
C PHE A 119 7.26 3.41 5.02
N ALA A 120 6.84 2.75 6.11
CA ALA A 120 7.57 2.78 7.37
C ALA A 120 9.01 2.25 7.25
N ASN A 121 9.29 1.41 6.26
CA ASN A 121 10.62 0.84 6.02
C ASN A 121 11.33 1.48 4.80
N ARG A 122 10.93 2.69 4.40
CA ARG A 122 11.55 3.48 3.31
C ARG A 122 11.66 2.69 2.00
N LYS A 123 10.58 2.03 1.62
CA LYS A 123 10.51 1.28 0.36
C LYS A 123 9.67 2.04 -0.67
N ALA A 124 10.15 2.10 -1.89
CA ALA A 124 9.40 2.66 -3.00
C ALA A 124 8.18 1.79 -3.32
N VAL A 125 7.01 2.40 -3.40
CA VAL A 125 5.73 1.71 -3.66
C VAL A 125 5.08 2.32 -4.88
N VAL A 126 4.73 1.50 -5.86
CA VAL A 126 3.91 1.91 -7.00
C VAL A 126 2.56 1.21 -6.90
N CYS A 127 1.50 1.98 -6.96
CA CYS A 127 0.14 1.47 -6.88
C CYS A 127 -0.47 1.30 -8.27
N GLU A 128 -1.06 0.15 -8.52
CA GLU A 128 -1.93 -0.03 -9.67
C GLU A 128 -3.29 0.58 -9.36
N GLY A 129 -3.76 1.49 -10.23
CA GLY A 129 -5.02 2.19 -10.04
C GLY A 129 -5.12 3.45 -10.91
N ASN A 130 -6.16 4.22 -10.66
CA ASN A 130 -6.44 5.50 -11.32
C ASN A 130 -6.90 6.55 -10.30
N ASP A 131 -7.25 7.74 -10.79
CA ASP A 131 -7.66 8.88 -9.97
C ASP A 131 -8.94 8.64 -9.13
N HIS A 132 -9.67 7.55 -9.40
CA HIS A 132 -10.85 7.17 -8.63
C HIS A 132 -10.54 6.22 -7.48
N LEU A 133 -9.25 5.90 -7.24
CA LEU A 133 -8.83 5.06 -6.15
C LEU A 133 -9.15 5.73 -4.79
N PHE A 134 -9.94 5.05 -3.95
CA PHE A 134 -10.21 5.53 -2.60
C PHE A 134 -8.95 5.41 -1.73
N MET A 135 -8.42 6.54 -1.32
CA MET A 135 -7.24 6.62 -0.47
C MET A 135 -7.32 7.83 0.47
N ASP A 136 -6.51 7.79 1.50
CA ASP A 136 -6.36 8.93 2.40
C ASP A 136 -5.76 10.14 1.67
N GLU A 137 -6.22 11.34 2.04
CA GLU A 137 -5.86 12.58 1.34
C GLU A 137 -4.35 12.86 1.31
N TYR A 138 -3.63 12.49 2.38
CA TYR A 138 -2.18 12.70 2.46
C TYR A 138 -1.38 11.86 1.44
N LEU A 139 -1.98 10.84 0.86
CA LEU A 139 -1.33 10.00 -0.18
C LEU A 139 -1.49 10.57 -1.59
N LYS A 140 -2.51 11.40 -1.81
CA LYS A 140 -2.81 11.95 -3.14
C LYS A 140 -1.68 12.84 -3.63
N GLY A 141 -1.22 12.59 -4.85
CA GLY A 141 -0.09 13.28 -5.45
C GLY A 141 1.30 12.93 -4.86
N ASN A 142 1.34 12.10 -3.80
CA ASN A 142 2.57 11.68 -3.15
C ASN A 142 2.95 10.23 -3.43
N VAL A 143 2.01 9.43 -3.95
CA VAL A 143 2.24 8.03 -4.34
C VAL A 143 1.97 7.89 -5.82
N PHE A 144 2.85 7.19 -6.53
CA PHE A 144 2.62 6.86 -7.93
C PHE A 144 1.45 5.89 -8.09
N ILE A 145 0.42 6.34 -8.82
CA ILE A 145 -0.79 5.58 -9.11
C ILE A 145 -0.96 5.57 -10.63
N ASN A 146 -0.80 4.42 -11.25
CA ASN A 146 -0.81 4.26 -12.69
C ASN A 146 -1.45 2.93 -13.10
N GLN A 147 -1.85 2.83 -14.37
CA GLN A 147 -2.39 1.61 -14.97
C GLN A 147 -1.69 1.26 -16.28
N GLY A 148 -1.76 -0.01 -16.66
CA GLY A 148 -1.30 -0.46 -17.97
C GLY A 148 0.17 -0.12 -18.23
N GLU A 149 0.44 0.46 -19.39
CA GLU A 149 1.80 0.81 -19.82
C GLU A 149 2.46 1.87 -18.92
N GLU A 150 1.72 2.86 -18.42
CA GLU A 150 2.28 3.88 -17.52
C GLU A 150 2.68 3.30 -16.16
N PHE A 151 1.95 2.33 -15.65
CA PHE A 151 2.34 1.58 -14.46
C PHE A 151 3.70 0.89 -14.66
N ALA A 152 3.89 0.26 -15.82
CA ALA A 152 5.13 -0.40 -16.15
C ALA A 152 6.31 0.59 -16.34
N LYS A 153 6.08 1.72 -17.01
CA LYS A 153 7.10 2.79 -17.21
C LYS A 153 7.60 3.37 -15.89
N VAL A 154 6.70 3.65 -14.95
CA VAL A 154 7.09 4.18 -13.62
C VAL A 154 7.93 3.18 -12.84
N ILE A 155 7.58 1.90 -12.87
CA ILE A 155 8.35 0.85 -12.21
C ILE A 155 9.74 0.75 -12.83
N GLU A 156 9.84 0.71 -14.15
CA GLU A 156 11.10 0.67 -14.88
C GLU A 156 11.97 1.88 -14.56
N TRP A 157 11.39 3.06 -14.58
CA TRP A 157 12.10 4.29 -14.26
C TRP A 157 12.68 4.26 -12.85
N LEU A 158 11.89 3.88 -11.84
CA LEU A 158 12.36 3.75 -10.45
C LEU A 158 13.42 2.66 -10.29
N CYS A 159 13.32 1.56 -11.00
CA CYS A 159 14.33 0.49 -10.95
C CYS A 159 15.69 0.93 -11.50
N ASN A 160 15.69 1.79 -12.52
CA ASN A 160 16.88 2.26 -13.22
C ASN A 160 17.46 3.56 -12.63
N ASN A 161 16.76 4.25 -11.73
CA ASN A 161 17.17 5.54 -11.17
C ASN A 161 17.21 5.47 -9.63
N ASP A 162 18.31 4.96 -9.09
CA ASP A 162 18.49 4.68 -7.65
C ASP A 162 18.29 5.92 -6.77
N SER A 163 18.81 7.09 -7.17
CA SER A 163 18.69 8.33 -6.42
C SER A 163 17.22 8.77 -6.31
N GLU A 164 16.52 8.73 -7.43
CA GLU A 164 15.11 9.13 -7.51
C GLU A 164 14.23 8.16 -6.73
N ARG A 165 14.49 6.85 -6.85
CA ARG A 165 13.78 5.83 -6.08
C ARG A 165 13.94 6.03 -4.57
N LYS A 166 15.16 6.29 -4.10
CA LYS A 166 15.44 6.52 -2.68
C LYS A 166 14.81 7.81 -2.18
N ALA A 167 14.89 8.90 -2.96
CA ALA A 167 14.26 10.16 -2.64
C ALA A 167 12.72 10.01 -2.56
N TYR A 168 12.12 9.29 -3.51
CA TYR A 168 10.69 8.99 -3.50
C TYR A 168 10.29 8.14 -2.28
N ALA A 169 11.05 7.10 -1.96
CA ALA A 169 10.78 6.25 -0.80
C ALA A 169 10.87 7.02 0.53
N GLU A 170 11.87 7.91 0.66
CA GLU A 170 12.01 8.78 1.84
C GLU A 170 10.85 9.78 1.94
N ASN A 171 10.42 10.37 0.82
CA ASN A 171 9.25 11.25 0.81
C ASN A 171 7.98 10.53 1.30
N CYS A 172 7.72 9.32 0.80
CA CYS A 172 6.59 8.50 1.24
C CYS A 172 6.67 8.17 2.75
N TYR A 173 7.87 7.88 3.25
CA TYR A 173 8.11 7.63 4.67
C TYR A 173 7.81 8.88 5.51
N GLU A 174 8.34 10.05 5.17
CA GLU A 174 8.14 11.28 5.94
C GLU A 174 6.68 11.71 5.95
N ILE A 175 5.95 11.55 4.85
CA ILE A 175 4.52 11.83 4.78
C ILE A 175 3.73 10.85 5.66
N PHE A 176 4.04 9.55 5.59
CA PHE A 176 3.37 8.55 6.40
C PHE A 176 3.68 8.72 7.89
N LYS A 177 4.91 9.07 8.24
CA LYS A 177 5.35 9.32 9.61
C LYS A 177 4.58 10.44 10.32
N GLN A 178 4.07 11.42 9.57
CA GLN A 178 3.22 12.47 10.10
C GLN A 178 1.85 11.96 10.58
N GLN A 179 1.45 10.76 10.12
CA GLN A 179 0.21 10.09 10.51
C GLN A 179 0.41 9.24 11.78
N ASP A 180 0.94 9.82 12.85
CA ASP A 180 1.21 9.11 14.11
C ASP A 180 -0.07 8.43 14.64
N PHE A 181 -0.04 7.11 14.77
CA PHE A 181 -1.18 6.32 15.19
C PHE A 181 -1.70 6.74 16.58
N ARG A 182 -0.84 7.19 17.48
CA ARG A 182 -1.24 7.67 18.80
C ARG A 182 -2.15 8.90 18.71
N ASN A 183 -1.86 9.80 17.76
CA ASN A 183 -2.69 10.99 17.53
C ASN A 183 -4.05 10.63 16.90
N ILE A 184 -4.07 9.58 16.06
CA ILE A 184 -5.29 9.07 15.45
C ILE A 184 -6.19 8.47 16.54
N VAL A 185 -5.66 7.53 17.32
CA VAL A 185 -6.43 6.82 18.34
C VAL A 185 -6.80 7.72 19.51
N GLY A 186 -5.93 8.66 19.88
CA GLY A 186 -6.18 9.63 20.97
C GLY A 186 -7.42 10.50 20.78
N LYS A 187 -7.90 10.64 19.54
CA LYS A 187 -9.17 11.35 19.26
C LYS A 187 -10.39 10.57 19.75
N TYR A 188 -10.28 9.25 19.87
CA TYR A 188 -11.38 8.35 20.26
C TYR A 188 -11.30 7.93 21.73
N PHE A 189 -10.11 7.94 22.31
CA PHE A 189 -9.86 7.60 23.71
C PHE A 189 -9.55 8.87 24.52
N GLN A 190 -10.54 9.74 24.68
CA GLN A 190 -10.43 10.79 25.68
C GLN A 190 -10.71 10.16 27.06
N PRO A 191 -9.79 10.27 28.05
CA PRO A 191 -10.11 9.84 29.40
C PRO A 191 -11.33 10.62 29.88
N ALA A 192 -12.30 9.89 30.46
CA ALA A 192 -13.49 10.47 31.08
C ALA A 192 -13.12 11.33 32.26
#